data_fb7fc13406b2a932bd0ba13cec9f112c
#
_entry.id   fb7fc13406b2a932bd0ba13cec9f112c
#
_cell.length_a   1.000
_cell.length_b   1.000
_cell.length_c   1.000
_cell.angle_alpha   90.00
_cell.angle_beta   90.00
_cell.angle_gamma   90.00
#
_symmetry.space_group_name_H-M   'P 1'
#
loop_
_entity.id
_entity.type
_entity.pdbx_description
1 polymer ?
#
loop_
_entity_poly.entity_id
_entity_poly.type
_entity_poly.pdbx_seq_one_letter_code
_entity_poly.pdbx_strand_id
1 'polypeptide(L)'
;MKILLTTILCLLLCLPALADQQTTVLQEQATLGKASVTLPYIDGSNDAAYEKQLNSLIREAATKLSKEVGGGSVSYEVKLNRPSLVSLLLTASNGGKQAYAGLNLDLTTGKEFTVTDFFVDKEQVQQALSDYDKVLFAEDGFYLQQQKYGAYNSFVPYNKLLDHMRIGEAGRIMQVARLTAAASGKTLVLDKPGLLALKLASNPSTGYSWQMSANSTAVVRVGSTFIIPREEEERVATGVAGTEILFLNVQQPGTYKVQMEYKRPWERISLDKFTFTIIAR
;
A
#
# COMPACT_ATOMS: atom_id res chain seq x y z
N MET A 1 2.89 -14.43 66.04
CA MET A 1 3.59 -13.36 65.30
C MET A 1 3.39 -13.67 63.81
N LYS A 2 2.39 -13.00 63.16
CA LYS A 2 2.01 -13.26 61.77
C LYS A 2 2.78 -12.27 60.91
N ILE A 3 3.61 -12.79 60.00
CA ILE A 3 4.37 -11.98 59.02
C ILE A 3 3.42 -11.80 57.84
N LEU A 4 3.05 -10.55 57.57
CA LEU A 4 2.25 -10.13 56.42
C LEU A 4 3.21 -9.93 55.26
N LEU A 5 3.13 -10.80 54.23
CA LEU A 5 3.89 -10.68 53.01
C LEU A 5 3.09 -9.78 52.06
N THR A 6 3.55 -8.54 51.91
CA THR A 6 2.94 -7.58 50.96
C THR A 6 3.53 -7.84 49.57
N THR A 7 2.75 -8.49 48.72
CA THR A 7 3.09 -8.66 47.31
C THR A 7 2.82 -7.33 46.58
N ILE A 8 3.89 -6.64 46.16
CA ILE A 8 3.80 -5.49 45.27
C ILE A 8 3.55 -6.04 43.87
N LEU A 9 2.30 -5.94 43.41
CA LEU A 9 1.90 -6.21 42.04
C LEU A 9 2.34 -5.00 41.19
N CYS A 10 3.50 -5.10 40.52
CA CYS A 10 3.91 -4.15 39.49
C CYS A 10 2.95 -4.30 38.29
N LEU A 11 1.94 -3.46 38.26
CA LEU A 11 1.11 -3.28 37.04
C LEU A 11 1.98 -2.59 35.95
N LEU A 12 2.60 -3.40 35.10
CA LEU A 12 3.10 -2.91 33.82
C LEU A 12 1.88 -2.46 33.00
N LEU A 13 1.59 -1.15 33.04
CA LEU A 13 0.76 -0.50 32.05
C LEU A 13 1.52 -0.58 30.72
N CYS A 14 1.35 -1.67 30.00
CA CYS A 14 1.50 -1.65 28.54
C CYS A 14 0.45 -0.66 28.01
N LEU A 15 0.88 0.57 27.75
CA LEU A 15 0.15 1.44 26.83
C LEU A 15 0.00 0.64 25.53
N PRO A 16 -1.23 0.36 25.05
CA PRO A 16 -1.37 -0.17 23.71
C PRO A 16 -0.70 0.87 22.80
N ALA A 17 0.37 0.47 22.11
CA ALA A 17 0.73 1.15 20.88
C ALA A 17 -0.60 1.34 20.15
N LEU A 18 -0.88 2.55 19.69
CA LEU A 18 -1.97 2.81 18.75
C LEU A 18 -1.69 1.87 17.57
N ALA A 19 -2.24 0.67 17.65
CA ALA A 19 -2.30 -0.22 16.52
C ALA A 19 -3.13 0.57 15.52
N ASP A 20 -2.52 0.94 14.40
CA ASP A 20 -3.24 1.36 13.20
C ASP A 20 -4.38 0.37 13.08
N GLN A 21 -5.62 0.85 13.21
CA GLN A 21 -6.78 -0.04 13.11
C GLN A 21 -6.76 -0.62 11.71
N GLN A 22 -6.27 -1.84 11.61
CA GLN A 22 -6.16 -2.52 10.35
C GLN A 22 -7.58 -2.91 9.94
N THR A 23 -8.07 -2.28 8.89
CA THR A 23 -9.35 -2.63 8.29
C THR A 23 -9.37 -4.12 8.00
N THR A 24 -10.39 -4.81 8.47
CA THR A 24 -10.50 -6.25 8.35
C THR A 24 -11.49 -6.60 7.24
N VAL A 25 -11.11 -7.53 6.37
CA VAL A 25 -12.03 -8.14 5.42
C VAL A 25 -12.61 -9.38 6.08
N LEU A 26 -13.86 -9.27 6.53
CA LEU A 26 -14.62 -10.37 7.10
C LEU A 26 -15.41 -11.09 6.01
N GLN A 27 -16.08 -12.16 6.38
CA GLN A 27 -16.94 -12.95 5.51
C GLN A 27 -18.37 -12.90 6.02
N GLU A 28 -19.32 -12.61 5.13
CA GLU A 28 -20.73 -12.73 5.41
C GLU A 28 -21.42 -13.74 4.48
N GLN A 29 -22.42 -14.44 5.02
CA GLN A 29 -23.35 -15.24 4.22
C GLN A 29 -24.54 -14.38 3.89
N ALA A 30 -24.86 -14.26 2.60
CA ALA A 30 -25.98 -13.46 2.11
C ALA A 30 -26.81 -14.25 1.09
N THR A 31 -28.04 -13.79 0.86
CA THR A 31 -28.90 -14.34 -0.19
C THR A 31 -29.12 -13.28 -1.26
N LEU A 32 -28.76 -13.56 -2.50
CA LEU A 32 -29.01 -12.71 -3.67
C LEU A 32 -30.07 -13.39 -4.55
N GLY A 33 -31.33 -12.95 -4.42
CA GLY A 33 -32.45 -13.64 -5.06
C GLY A 33 -32.67 -15.03 -4.46
N LYS A 34 -32.41 -16.09 -5.25
CA LYS A 34 -32.45 -17.50 -4.80
C LYS A 34 -31.06 -18.08 -4.50
N ALA A 35 -29.99 -17.35 -4.78
CA ALA A 35 -28.64 -17.82 -4.63
C ALA A 35 -28.12 -17.56 -3.20
N SER A 36 -27.55 -18.59 -2.55
CA SER A 36 -26.72 -18.41 -1.37
C SER A 36 -25.32 -17.98 -1.81
N VAL A 37 -24.82 -16.91 -1.22
CA VAL A 37 -23.54 -16.31 -1.62
C VAL A 37 -22.68 -16.03 -0.39
N THR A 38 -21.38 -16.13 -0.59
CA THR A 38 -20.39 -15.73 0.40
C THR A 38 -19.73 -14.45 -0.08
N LEU A 39 -19.92 -13.36 0.67
CA LEU A 39 -19.39 -12.03 0.31
C LEU A 39 -18.33 -11.57 1.30
N PRO A 40 -17.35 -10.79 0.84
CA PRO A 40 -16.48 -10.06 1.74
C PRO A 40 -17.25 -8.89 2.37
N TYR A 41 -16.92 -8.59 3.61
CA TYR A 41 -17.45 -7.47 4.37
C TYR A 41 -16.28 -6.66 4.92
N ILE A 42 -16.26 -5.36 4.64
CA ILE A 42 -15.25 -4.43 5.16
C ILE A 42 -15.68 -3.98 6.54
N ASP A 43 -14.82 -4.18 7.55
CA ASP A 43 -15.06 -3.83 8.94
C ASP A 43 -13.86 -3.07 9.52
N GLY A 44 -14.11 -2.15 10.45
CA GLY A 44 -13.06 -1.38 11.14
C GLY A 44 -12.52 -0.20 10.32
N SER A 45 -13.27 0.30 9.34
CA SER A 45 -12.96 1.58 8.69
C SER A 45 -13.07 2.73 9.71
N ASN A 46 -12.19 3.72 9.60
CA ASN A 46 -12.23 4.92 10.45
C ASN A 46 -13.51 5.77 10.27
N ASP A 47 -14.28 5.51 9.21
CA ASP A 47 -15.54 6.19 8.90
C ASP A 47 -16.63 5.18 8.56
N ALA A 48 -17.67 5.10 9.42
CA ALA A 48 -18.79 4.19 9.24
C ALA A 48 -19.60 4.48 7.95
N ALA A 49 -19.59 5.70 7.44
CA ALA A 49 -20.23 6.03 6.17
C ALA A 49 -19.46 5.43 4.99
N TYR A 50 -18.14 5.48 5.01
CA TYR A 50 -17.29 4.83 4.01
C TYR A 50 -17.44 3.31 4.04
N GLU A 51 -17.44 2.71 5.24
CA GLU A 51 -17.67 1.29 5.40
C GLU A 51 -19.00 0.84 4.78
N LYS A 52 -20.08 1.55 5.09
CA LYS A 52 -21.41 1.27 4.49
C LYS A 52 -21.39 1.39 2.98
N GLN A 53 -20.72 2.42 2.43
CA GLN A 53 -20.61 2.65 1.00
C GLN A 53 -19.82 1.55 0.30
N LEU A 54 -18.67 1.14 0.86
CA LEU A 54 -17.84 0.07 0.33
C LEU A 54 -18.58 -1.27 0.31
N ASN A 55 -19.28 -1.60 1.40
CA ASN A 55 -20.08 -2.82 1.49
C ASN A 55 -21.28 -2.80 0.52
N SER A 56 -21.84 -1.63 0.20
CA SER A 56 -22.85 -1.48 -0.86
C SER A 56 -22.27 -1.78 -2.25
N LEU A 57 -21.08 -1.27 -2.56
CA LEU A 57 -20.39 -1.56 -3.84
C LEU A 57 -20.13 -3.05 -4.02
N ILE A 58 -19.70 -3.75 -2.97
CA ILE A 58 -19.49 -5.20 -2.99
C ILE A 58 -20.79 -5.93 -3.32
N ARG A 59 -21.88 -5.61 -2.61
CA ARG A 59 -23.20 -6.26 -2.81
C ARG A 59 -23.78 -5.96 -4.19
N GLU A 60 -23.62 -4.74 -4.70
CA GLU A 60 -24.05 -4.37 -6.04
C GLU A 60 -23.28 -5.14 -7.12
N ALA A 61 -21.96 -5.24 -6.99
CA ALA A 61 -21.14 -6.00 -7.92
C ALA A 61 -21.52 -7.49 -7.90
N ALA A 62 -21.67 -8.07 -6.73
CA ALA A 62 -22.10 -9.47 -6.56
C ALA A 62 -23.50 -9.72 -7.18
N THR A 63 -24.43 -8.79 -6.99
CA THR A 63 -25.79 -8.89 -7.56
C THR A 63 -25.76 -8.85 -9.09
N LYS A 64 -24.99 -7.93 -9.68
CA LYS A 64 -24.80 -7.83 -11.14
C LYS A 64 -24.16 -9.11 -11.68
N LEU A 65 -23.14 -9.60 -11.02
CA LEU A 65 -22.39 -10.78 -11.40
C LEU A 65 -23.27 -12.07 -11.34
N SER A 66 -24.05 -12.24 -10.27
CA SER A 66 -25.02 -13.33 -10.15
C SER A 66 -26.07 -13.33 -11.27
N LYS A 67 -26.57 -12.15 -11.64
CA LYS A 67 -27.52 -12.01 -12.77
C LYS A 67 -26.89 -12.40 -14.10
N GLU A 68 -25.62 -12.09 -14.32
CA GLU A 68 -24.89 -12.40 -15.56
C GLU A 68 -24.83 -13.90 -15.84
N VAL A 69 -24.66 -14.72 -14.80
CA VAL A 69 -24.65 -16.18 -14.92
C VAL A 69 -26.04 -16.82 -14.79
N GLY A 70 -27.10 -16.03 -14.56
CA GLY A 70 -28.47 -16.51 -14.36
C GLY A 70 -28.74 -17.08 -12.96
N GLY A 71 -28.09 -16.57 -11.94
CA GLY A 71 -28.12 -17.04 -10.54
C GLY A 71 -26.91 -17.92 -10.23
N GLY A 72 -26.96 -18.66 -9.13
CA GLY A 72 -25.86 -19.55 -8.72
C GLY A 72 -25.05 -19.02 -7.54
N SER A 73 -23.88 -19.59 -7.32
CA SER A 73 -23.00 -19.20 -6.21
C SER A 73 -22.15 -17.98 -6.57
N VAL A 74 -21.85 -17.17 -5.57
CA VAL A 74 -20.85 -16.10 -5.66
C VAL A 74 -19.83 -16.35 -4.56
N SER A 75 -18.56 -16.30 -4.91
CA SER A 75 -17.41 -16.38 -4.01
C SER A 75 -16.47 -15.21 -4.25
N TYR A 76 -15.49 -15.04 -3.39
CA TYR A 76 -14.51 -13.98 -3.52
C TYR A 76 -13.09 -14.44 -3.17
N GLU A 77 -12.12 -13.68 -3.66
CA GLU A 77 -10.71 -13.76 -3.30
C GLU A 77 -10.18 -12.35 -3.01
N VAL A 78 -9.42 -12.19 -1.93
CA VAL A 78 -8.73 -10.94 -1.62
C VAL A 78 -7.41 -10.93 -2.39
N LYS A 79 -7.27 -10.02 -3.35
CA LYS A 79 -6.05 -9.88 -4.18
C LYS A 79 -5.05 -8.89 -3.62
N LEU A 80 -5.55 -7.90 -2.88
CA LEU A 80 -4.74 -6.91 -2.17
C LEU A 80 -5.43 -6.53 -0.86
N ASN A 81 -4.68 -6.52 0.24
CA ASN A 81 -5.15 -6.01 1.52
C ASN A 81 -4.08 -5.11 2.12
N ARG A 82 -4.34 -3.81 2.13
CA ARG A 82 -3.50 -2.75 2.67
C ARG A 82 -4.32 -1.85 3.60
N PRO A 83 -3.71 -1.12 4.52
CA PRO A 83 -4.44 -0.25 5.46
C PRO A 83 -5.38 0.76 4.80
N SER A 84 -5.11 1.18 3.58
CA SER A 84 -5.91 2.17 2.85
C SER A 84 -6.58 1.63 1.58
N LEU A 85 -6.28 0.40 1.15
CA LEU A 85 -6.75 -0.17 -0.11
C LEU A 85 -7.06 -1.66 0.05
N VAL A 86 -8.20 -2.08 -0.49
CA VAL A 86 -8.55 -3.50 -0.62
C VAL A 86 -8.94 -3.78 -2.07
N SER A 87 -8.41 -4.87 -2.64
CA SER A 87 -8.85 -5.34 -3.96
C SER A 87 -9.41 -6.74 -3.86
N LEU A 88 -10.57 -6.93 -4.45
CA LEU A 88 -11.38 -8.14 -4.36
C LEU A 88 -11.69 -8.67 -5.77
N LEU A 89 -11.50 -9.95 -5.98
CA LEU A 89 -12.02 -10.65 -7.14
C LEU A 89 -13.28 -11.42 -6.75
N LEU A 90 -14.41 -11.04 -7.30
CA LEU A 90 -15.66 -11.77 -7.17
C LEU A 90 -15.82 -12.74 -8.34
N THR A 91 -16.27 -13.96 -8.06
CA THR A 91 -16.53 -15.00 -9.05
C THR A 91 -17.95 -15.53 -8.86
N ALA A 92 -18.77 -15.42 -9.91
CA ALA A 92 -20.08 -16.08 -9.94
C ALA A 92 -20.00 -17.34 -10.81
N SER A 93 -20.70 -18.39 -10.39
CA SER A 93 -20.76 -19.67 -11.11
C SER A 93 -22.16 -20.25 -11.11
N ASN A 94 -22.61 -20.71 -12.30
CA ASN A 94 -23.87 -21.40 -12.47
C ASN A 94 -23.84 -22.35 -13.69
N GLY A 95 -23.99 -23.66 -13.48
CA GLY A 95 -24.12 -24.64 -14.56
C GLY A 95 -23.00 -24.61 -15.60
N GLY A 96 -21.74 -24.38 -15.18
CA GLY A 96 -20.59 -24.26 -16.07
C GLY A 96 -20.33 -22.87 -16.64
N LYS A 97 -21.24 -21.90 -16.45
CA LYS A 97 -21.01 -20.49 -16.73
C LYS A 97 -20.23 -19.86 -15.56
N GLN A 98 -19.26 -19.03 -15.89
CA GLN A 98 -18.52 -18.22 -14.92
C GLN A 98 -18.48 -16.77 -15.34
N ALA A 99 -18.51 -15.87 -14.39
CA ALA A 99 -18.34 -14.44 -14.58
C ALA A 99 -17.50 -13.86 -13.44
N TYR A 100 -16.73 -12.81 -13.73
CA TYR A 100 -15.77 -12.23 -12.82
C TYR A 100 -15.94 -10.72 -12.70
N ALA A 101 -15.78 -10.18 -11.51
CA ALA A 101 -15.73 -8.74 -11.27
C ALA A 101 -14.62 -8.41 -10.28
N GLY A 102 -13.72 -7.52 -10.67
CA GLY A 102 -12.71 -6.94 -9.80
C GLY A 102 -13.24 -5.65 -9.17
N LEU A 103 -12.97 -5.47 -7.89
CA LEU A 103 -13.24 -4.25 -7.14
C LEU A 103 -11.96 -3.77 -6.51
N ASN A 104 -11.62 -2.50 -6.71
CA ASN A 104 -10.53 -1.82 -6.04
C ASN A 104 -11.14 -0.76 -5.13
N LEU A 105 -11.02 -0.95 -3.83
CA LEU A 105 -11.72 -0.18 -2.82
C LEU A 105 -10.75 0.72 -2.06
N ASP A 106 -10.98 2.03 -2.08
CA ASP A 106 -10.23 3.01 -1.29
C ASP A 106 -10.93 3.21 0.06
N LEU A 107 -10.28 2.73 1.12
CA LEU A 107 -10.79 2.79 2.49
C LEU A 107 -10.75 4.20 3.08
N THR A 108 -10.01 5.12 2.45
CA THR A 108 -9.88 6.51 2.90
C THR A 108 -10.93 7.43 2.30
N THR A 109 -11.56 7.02 1.20
CA THR A 109 -12.57 7.82 0.50
C THR A 109 -13.93 7.14 0.40
N GLY A 110 -14.02 5.85 0.73
CA GLY A 110 -15.23 5.04 0.60
C GLY A 110 -15.64 4.75 -0.85
N LYS A 111 -14.72 4.89 -1.81
CA LYS A 111 -15.00 4.78 -3.27
C LYS A 111 -14.15 3.69 -3.92
N GLU A 112 -14.59 3.28 -5.10
CA GLU A 112 -13.73 2.51 -6.00
C GLU A 112 -12.65 3.47 -6.56
N PHE A 113 -11.39 3.02 -6.59
CA PHE A 113 -10.30 3.76 -7.21
C PHE A 113 -9.91 3.16 -8.56
N THR A 114 -9.33 3.98 -9.42
CA THR A 114 -8.92 3.59 -10.76
C THR A 114 -7.40 3.48 -10.87
N VAL A 115 -6.94 2.67 -11.81
CA VAL A 115 -5.51 2.50 -12.06
C VAL A 115 -4.83 3.84 -12.41
N THR A 116 -5.52 4.72 -13.11
CA THR A 116 -4.98 6.03 -13.53
C THR A 116 -4.62 6.93 -12.34
N ASP A 117 -5.21 6.70 -11.16
CA ASP A 117 -4.89 7.48 -9.97
C ASP A 117 -3.46 7.24 -9.46
N PHE A 118 -2.84 6.13 -9.83
CA PHE A 118 -1.51 5.72 -9.42
C PHE A 118 -0.38 6.21 -10.34
N PHE A 119 -0.69 6.75 -11.50
CA PHE A 119 0.30 7.12 -12.51
C PHE A 119 0.49 8.63 -12.65
N VAL A 120 1.70 9.03 -13.04
CA VAL A 120 2.05 10.43 -13.31
C VAL A 120 1.32 10.90 -14.56
N ASP A 121 1.39 10.12 -15.63
CA ASP A 121 0.74 10.40 -16.90
C ASP A 121 -0.54 9.56 -17.06
N LYS A 122 -1.66 10.14 -16.64
CA LYS A 122 -2.97 9.47 -16.67
C LYS A 122 -3.43 9.17 -18.08
N GLU A 123 -3.13 10.04 -19.04
CA GLU A 123 -3.61 9.91 -20.43
C GLU A 123 -2.88 8.77 -21.14
N GLN A 124 -1.56 8.66 -20.99
CA GLN A 124 -0.77 7.56 -21.55
C GLN A 124 -1.22 6.21 -20.97
N VAL A 125 -1.46 6.15 -19.68
CA VAL A 125 -1.93 4.92 -19.03
C VAL A 125 -3.32 4.55 -19.50
N GLN A 126 -4.23 5.50 -19.61
CA GLN A 126 -5.57 5.26 -20.13
C GLN A 126 -5.54 4.75 -21.59
N GLN A 127 -4.67 5.30 -22.42
CA GLN A 127 -4.46 4.83 -23.77
C GLN A 127 -3.87 3.42 -23.81
N ALA A 128 -2.85 3.15 -23.00
CA ALA A 128 -2.21 1.83 -22.91
C ALA A 128 -3.15 0.73 -22.39
N LEU A 129 -4.17 1.11 -21.62
CA LEU A 129 -5.17 0.20 -21.04
C LEU A 129 -6.50 0.23 -21.81
N SER A 130 -6.59 0.91 -22.97
CA SER A 130 -7.84 1.06 -23.72
C SER A 130 -8.48 -0.27 -24.17
N ASP A 131 -7.65 -1.30 -24.35
CA ASP A 131 -8.10 -2.65 -24.73
C ASP A 131 -8.62 -3.50 -23.56
N TYR A 132 -8.61 -2.94 -22.35
CA TYR A 132 -9.02 -3.64 -21.15
C TYR A 132 -10.23 -3.00 -20.51
N ASP A 133 -11.21 -3.82 -20.11
CA ASP A 133 -12.42 -3.36 -19.42
C ASP A 133 -12.11 -2.93 -17.99
N LYS A 134 -11.27 -3.72 -17.29
CA LYS A 134 -10.92 -3.46 -15.89
C LYS A 134 -9.50 -3.89 -15.52
N VAL A 135 -8.99 -3.21 -14.49
CA VAL A 135 -7.73 -3.52 -13.81
C VAL A 135 -8.03 -3.90 -12.36
N LEU A 136 -7.43 -4.98 -11.89
CA LEU A 136 -7.53 -5.44 -10.52
C LEU A 136 -6.15 -5.47 -9.86
N PHE A 137 -5.98 -4.71 -8.78
CA PHE A 137 -4.71 -4.66 -8.07
C PHE A 137 -4.48 -5.92 -7.25
N ALA A 138 -3.22 -6.33 -7.17
CA ALA A 138 -2.74 -7.49 -6.40
C ALA A 138 -1.45 -7.13 -5.66
N GLU A 139 -0.88 -8.09 -4.91
CA GLU A 139 0.29 -7.86 -4.07
C GLU A 139 1.53 -7.37 -4.83
N ASP A 140 1.78 -7.91 -6.04
CA ASP A 140 3.01 -7.69 -6.80
C ASP A 140 2.79 -7.02 -8.18
N GLY A 141 1.54 -6.65 -8.50
CA GLY A 141 1.17 -6.08 -9.79
C GLY A 141 -0.34 -5.96 -9.91
N PHE A 142 -0.81 -5.87 -11.14
CA PHE A 142 -2.24 -5.90 -11.41
C PHE A 142 -2.61 -6.85 -12.53
N TYR A 143 -3.80 -7.42 -12.39
CA TYR A 143 -4.44 -8.24 -13.38
C TYR A 143 -5.34 -7.41 -14.29
N LEU A 144 -5.38 -7.75 -15.57
CA LEU A 144 -6.14 -7.07 -16.60
C LEU A 144 -7.28 -7.96 -17.11
N GLN A 145 -8.46 -7.37 -17.20
CA GLN A 145 -9.67 -7.98 -17.76
C GLN A 145 -9.95 -7.39 -19.15
N GLN A 146 -9.89 -8.18 -20.20
CA GLN A 146 -10.14 -7.71 -21.58
C GLN A 146 -11.64 -7.51 -21.88
N GLN A 147 -12.46 -8.41 -21.39
CA GLN A 147 -13.91 -8.40 -21.66
C GLN A 147 -14.67 -8.28 -20.36
N LYS A 148 -15.71 -7.47 -20.37
CA LYS A 148 -16.61 -7.33 -19.24
C LYS A 148 -17.11 -8.70 -18.74
N TYR A 149 -16.99 -8.92 -17.46
CA TYR A 149 -17.27 -10.20 -16.77
C TYR A 149 -16.39 -11.39 -17.21
N GLY A 150 -15.41 -11.18 -18.09
CA GLY A 150 -14.41 -12.18 -18.47
C GLY A 150 -13.36 -12.41 -17.35
N ALA A 151 -12.48 -13.37 -17.56
CA ALA A 151 -11.39 -13.66 -16.61
C ALA A 151 -10.29 -12.60 -16.67
N TYR A 152 -9.55 -12.48 -15.56
CA TYR A 152 -8.37 -11.62 -15.41
C TYR A 152 -7.13 -12.42 -15.82
N ASN A 153 -6.80 -12.45 -17.10
CA ASN A 153 -5.82 -13.37 -17.67
C ASN A 153 -4.41 -12.79 -17.85
N SER A 154 -4.30 -11.45 -17.88
CA SER A 154 -3.02 -10.77 -18.08
C SER A 154 -2.54 -10.17 -16.78
N PHE A 155 -1.23 -10.27 -16.51
CA PHE A 155 -0.61 -9.74 -15.30
C PHE A 155 0.54 -8.80 -15.64
N VAL A 156 0.55 -7.61 -15.01
CA VAL A 156 1.61 -6.61 -15.16
C VAL A 156 2.25 -6.37 -13.79
N PRO A 157 3.52 -6.75 -13.61
CA PRO A 157 4.20 -6.56 -12.33
C PRO A 157 4.57 -5.10 -12.09
N TYR A 158 4.48 -4.62 -10.84
CA TYR A 158 4.78 -3.23 -10.47
C TYR A 158 6.20 -2.79 -10.79
N ASN A 159 7.18 -3.68 -10.72
CA ASN A 159 8.58 -3.33 -10.99
C ASN A 159 8.84 -2.80 -12.40
N LYS A 160 7.96 -3.10 -13.36
CA LYS A 160 8.02 -2.56 -14.73
C LYS A 160 7.40 -1.17 -14.87
N LEU A 161 6.74 -0.66 -13.84
CA LEU A 161 5.90 0.53 -13.90
C LEU A 161 6.32 1.61 -12.91
N LEU A 162 7.28 1.31 -12.01
CA LEU A 162 7.66 2.23 -10.93
C LEU A 162 8.07 3.62 -11.42
N ASP A 163 8.73 3.71 -12.59
CA ASP A 163 9.16 4.99 -13.17
C ASP A 163 7.98 5.86 -13.64
N HIS A 164 6.81 5.26 -13.82
CA HIS A 164 5.59 5.93 -14.25
C HIS A 164 4.59 6.13 -13.11
N MET A 165 4.80 5.49 -11.96
CA MET A 165 3.89 5.57 -10.82
C MET A 165 4.12 6.82 -9.97
N ARG A 166 3.05 7.37 -9.44
CA ARG A 166 3.13 8.36 -8.37
C ARG A 166 3.67 7.69 -7.12
N ILE A 167 4.82 8.13 -6.65
CA ILE A 167 5.56 7.39 -5.62
C ILE A 167 4.78 7.27 -4.29
N GLY A 168 4.01 8.28 -3.92
CA GLY A 168 3.14 8.23 -2.74
C GLY A 168 2.07 7.13 -2.86
N GLU A 169 1.46 7.00 -4.04
CA GLU A 169 0.45 5.97 -4.33
C GLU A 169 1.07 4.57 -4.44
N ALA A 170 2.26 4.46 -5.06
CA ALA A 170 2.99 3.19 -5.07
C ALA A 170 3.23 2.65 -3.65
N GLY A 171 3.53 3.54 -2.68
CA GLY A 171 3.69 3.18 -1.27
C GLY A 171 2.39 2.74 -0.58
N ARG A 172 1.21 3.04 -1.12
CA ARG A 172 -0.09 2.54 -0.63
C ARG A 172 -0.38 1.11 -1.07
N ILE A 173 0.08 0.74 -2.27
CA ILE A 173 -0.20 -0.57 -2.89
C ILE A 173 0.86 -1.59 -2.49
N MET A 174 2.14 -1.24 -2.67
CA MET A 174 3.24 -2.16 -2.48
C MET A 174 3.52 -2.39 -1.00
N GLN A 175 3.94 -3.60 -0.68
CA GLN A 175 4.50 -3.86 0.64
C GLN A 175 5.87 -3.18 0.72
N VAL A 176 5.99 -2.17 1.58
CA VAL A 176 7.18 -1.34 1.69
C VAL A 176 7.84 -1.58 3.04
N ALA A 177 9.06 -2.09 3.01
CA ALA A 177 9.88 -2.13 4.22
C ALA A 177 10.20 -0.69 4.65
N ARG A 178 9.95 -0.35 5.92
CA ARG A 178 10.11 1.01 6.45
C ARG A 178 11.31 1.09 7.36
N LEU A 179 12.22 2.00 7.07
CA LEU A 179 13.35 2.35 7.92
C LEU A 179 13.22 3.77 8.46
N THR A 180 13.74 3.97 9.66
CA THR A 180 13.92 5.30 10.28
C THR A 180 15.39 5.52 10.57
N ALA A 181 15.75 6.71 11.02
CA ALA A 181 17.13 7.04 11.43
C ALA A 181 17.71 6.05 12.47
N ALA A 182 16.86 5.42 13.29
CA ALA A 182 17.27 4.39 14.27
C ALA A 182 17.82 3.10 13.63
N ALA A 183 17.65 2.92 12.31
CA ALA A 183 18.21 1.80 11.57
C ALA A 183 19.62 2.06 11.03
N SER A 184 20.21 3.22 11.32
CA SER A 184 21.60 3.51 10.90
C SER A 184 22.58 2.47 11.44
N GLY A 185 23.49 2.00 10.60
CA GLY A 185 24.45 0.95 10.89
C GLY A 185 23.88 -0.48 10.92
N LYS A 186 22.55 -0.67 10.73
CA LYS A 186 21.90 -1.98 10.79
C LYS A 186 21.80 -2.66 9.45
N THR A 187 21.48 -3.96 9.49
CA THR A 187 21.18 -4.77 8.32
C THR A 187 19.68 -5.02 8.26
N LEU A 188 19.08 -4.73 7.09
CA LEU A 188 17.71 -5.05 6.74
C LEU A 188 17.70 -6.29 5.86
N VAL A 189 16.87 -7.26 6.18
CA VAL A 189 16.60 -8.43 5.32
C VAL A 189 15.26 -8.22 4.62
N LEU A 190 15.27 -8.33 3.32
CA LEU A 190 14.08 -8.37 2.46
C LEU A 190 13.92 -9.79 1.95
N ASP A 191 12.74 -10.37 2.08
CA ASP A 191 12.45 -11.72 1.61
C ASP A 191 12.46 -11.82 0.07
N LYS A 192 12.27 -10.69 -0.59
CA LYS A 192 12.40 -10.53 -2.04
C LYS A 192 12.84 -9.10 -2.39
N PRO A 193 13.42 -8.85 -3.58
CA PRO A 193 13.64 -7.51 -4.12
C PRO A 193 12.34 -6.70 -4.13
N GLY A 194 12.43 -5.39 -3.92
CA GLY A 194 11.24 -4.54 -3.88
C GLY A 194 11.48 -3.15 -3.34
N LEU A 195 10.39 -2.47 -2.97
CA LEU A 195 10.39 -1.09 -2.54
C LEU A 195 10.72 -0.97 -1.05
N LEU A 196 11.58 -0.01 -0.73
CA LEU A 196 11.98 0.37 0.61
C LEU A 196 11.67 1.84 0.84
N ALA A 197 11.03 2.21 1.94
CA ALA A 197 10.82 3.59 2.37
C ALA A 197 11.75 3.93 3.53
N LEU A 198 12.51 5.00 3.37
CA LEU A 198 13.44 5.51 4.36
C LEU A 198 12.95 6.87 4.86
N LYS A 199 12.58 6.95 6.14
CA LYS A 199 12.04 8.15 6.78
C LYS A 199 13.14 8.88 7.52
N LEU A 200 13.53 10.07 7.03
CA LEU A 200 14.61 10.89 7.58
C LEU A 200 14.14 12.34 7.81
N ALA A 201 14.70 12.99 8.82
CA ALA A 201 14.49 14.43 9.03
C ALA A 201 15.05 15.23 7.85
N SER A 202 14.35 16.25 7.40
CA SER A 202 14.77 17.11 6.27
C SER A 202 14.22 18.51 6.44
N ASN A 203 14.93 19.48 5.86
CA ASN A 203 14.46 20.85 5.68
C ASN A 203 14.89 21.36 4.30
N PRO A 204 14.09 21.12 3.25
CA PRO A 204 14.43 21.46 1.89
C PRO A 204 14.67 22.96 1.64
N SER A 205 14.04 23.83 2.46
CA SER A 205 14.18 25.29 2.33
C SER A 205 15.59 25.80 2.59
N THR A 206 16.44 25.00 3.25
CA THR A 206 17.83 25.32 3.57
C THR A 206 18.79 24.99 2.44
N GLY A 207 18.32 24.36 1.36
CA GLY A 207 19.11 23.86 0.25
C GLY A 207 19.82 22.52 0.53
N TYR A 208 19.65 21.96 1.73
CA TYR A 208 20.14 20.62 2.05
C TYR A 208 19.19 19.56 1.51
N SER A 209 19.75 18.45 1.08
CA SER A 209 19.00 17.28 0.61
C SER A 209 19.72 15.98 0.92
N TRP A 210 19.00 14.90 1.03
CA TRP A 210 19.56 13.57 1.15
C TRP A 210 20.08 13.06 -0.18
N GLN A 211 21.38 12.79 -0.26
CA GLN A 211 22.04 12.24 -1.43
C GLN A 211 22.39 10.78 -1.16
N MET A 212 22.03 9.92 -2.08
CA MET A 212 22.25 8.48 -1.98
C MET A 212 23.49 8.05 -2.73
N SER A 213 24.25 7.15 -2.13
CA SER A 213 25.22 6.29 -2.80
C SER A 213 25.01 4.83 -2.37
N ALA A 214 25.25 3.92 -3.29
CA ALA A 214 25.21 2.49 -3.03
C ALA A 214 26.37 1.79 -3.73
N ASN A 215 26.77 0.63 -3.23
CA ASN A 215 27.83 -0.17 -3.84
C ASN A 215 27.37 -0.94 -5.09
N SER A 216 26.16 -0.72 -5.56
CA SER A 216 25.57 -1.37 -6.73
C SER A 216 24.51 -0.49 -7.38
N THR A 217 24.37 -0.59 -8.69
CA THR A 217 23.28 0.02 -9.48
C THR A 217 21.94 -0.71 -9.31
N ALA A 218 21.92 -1.88 -8.68
CA ALA A 218 20.68 -2.60 -8.39
C ALA A 218 19.83 -1.97 -7.26
N VAL A 219 20.36 -0.94 -6.58
CA VAL A 219 19.59 -0.14 -5.62
C VAL A 219 19.45 1.27 -6.20
N VAL A 220 18.22 1.67 -6.52
CA VAL A 220 17.90 2.94 -7.17
C VAL A 220 16.99 3.78 -6.30
N ARG A 221 17.26 5.07 -6.19
CA ARG A 221 16.28 6.01 -5.64
C ARG A 221 15.22 6.31 -6.70
N VAL A 222 13.96 5.97 -6.41
CA VAL A 222 12.84 6.16 -7.35
C VAL A 222 12.01 7.41 -7.05
N GLY A 223 12.25 8.07 -5.92
CA GLY A 223 11.60 9.33 -5.60
C GLY A 223 11.60 9.64 -4.11
N SER A 224 10.94 10.73 -3.73
CA SER A 224 10.69 11.09 -2.34
C SER A 224 9.40 11.90 -2.20
N THR A 225 8.87 11.94 -0.98
CA THR A 225 7.81 12.85 -0.57
C THR A 225 8.21 13.55 0.73
N PHE A 226 7.72 14.78 0.95
CA PHE A 226 8.02 15.56 2.13
C PHE A 226 6.74 15.78 2.95
N ILE A 227 6.84 15.53 4.25
CA ILE A 227 5.72 15.67 5.19
C ILE A 227 6.09 16.73 6.22
N ILE A 228 5.25 17.75 6.34
CA ILE A 228 5.31 18.76 7.39
C ILE A 228 4.48 18.26 8.58
N PRO A 229 4.94 18.45 9.84
CA PRO A 229 4.11 18.15 11.01
C PRO A 229 2.82 18.99 10.99
N ARG A 230 1.70 18.38 11.34
CA ARG A 230 0.36 18.99 11.25
C ARG A 230 0.22 20.27 12.09
N GLU A 231 0.95 20.36 13.20
CA GLU A 231 1.01 21.54 14.08
C GLU A 231 1.70 22.74 13.41
N GLU A 232 2.49 22.50 12.36
CA GLU A 232 3.22 23.52 11.60
C GLU A 232 2.51 23.89 10.29
N GLU A 233 1.54 23.08 9.82
CA GLU A 233 0.75 23.38 8.60
C GLU A 233 -0.11 24.65 8.76
N GLU A 234 -0.54 24.97 9.98
CA GLU A 234 -1.29 26.18 10.29
C GLU A 234 -0.41 27.44 10.38
N ARG A 235 0.91 27.25 10.52
CA ARG A 235 1.89 28.33 10.50
C ARG A 235 2.45 28.46 9.08
N VAL A 236 1.99 29.44 8.33
CA VAL A 236 2.52 29.81 6.98
C VAL A 236 3.96 30.34 7.13
N ALA A 237 4.88 29.55 7.68
CA ALA A 237 6.28 29.91 7.84
C ALA A 237 7.13 29.20 6.77
N THR A 238 7.84 29.98 5.98
CA THR A 238 8.94 29.47 5.14
C THR A 238 10.04 28.91 6.05
N GLY A 239 10.52 27.70 5.75
CA GLY A 239 11.66 27.14 6.45
C GLY A 239 11.33 26.08 7.49
N VAL A 240 10.14 25.51 7.47
CA VAL A 240 9.72 24.48 8.39
C VAL A 240 10.47 23.18 8.15
N ALA A 241 11.08 22.63 9.20
CA ALA A 241 11.66 21.30 9.19
C ALA A 241 10.55 20.24 9.18
N GLY A 242 10.78 19.13 8.49
CA GLY A 242 9.81 18.06 8.38
C GLY A 242 10.49 16.71 8.21
N THR A 243 9.77 15.80 7.62
CA THR A 243 10.24 14.46 7.33
C THR A 243 10.23 14.21 5.82
N GLU A 244 11.35 13.81 5.28
CA GLU A 244 11.43 13.28 3.92
C GLU A 244 11.32 11.75 3.96
N ILE A 245 10.42 11.20 3.16
CA ILE A 245 10.33 9.77 2.90
C ILE A 245 10.94 9.52 1.54
N LEU A 246 12.09 8.85 1.53
CA LEU A 246 12.81 8.47 0.34
C LEU A 246 12.44 7.04 -0.03
N PHE A 247 12.15 6.81 -1.31
CA PHE A 247 11.83 5.48 -1.81
C PHE A 247 12.99 4.93 -2.62
N LEU A 248 13.44 3.75 -2.23
CA LEU A 248 14.51 3.02 -2.90
C LEU A 248 13.92 1.71 -3.46
N ASN A 249 14.27 1.41 -4.71
CA ASN A 249 13.93 0.13 -5.32
C ASN A 249 15.16 -0.78 -5.33
N VAL A 250 15.04 -1.95 -4.72
CA VAL A 250 16.00 -3.04 -4.79
C VAL A 250 15.56 -3.95 -5.92
N GLN A 251 16.33 -3.97 -7.01
CA GLN A 251 15.89 -4.59 -8.26
C GLN A 251 16.23 -6.09 -8.37
N GLN A 252 17.21 -6.56 -7.60
CA GLN A 252 17.73 -7.93 -7.70
C GLN A 252 18.09 -8.48 -6.32
N PRO A 253 18.10 -9.81 -6.12
CA PRO A 253 18.69 -10.43 -4.94
C PRO A 253 20.16 -10.04 -4.78
N GLY A 254 20.61 -9.88 -3.53
CA GLY A 254 22.01 -9.53 -3.24
C GLY A 254 22.20 -8.86 -1.90
N THR A 255 23.45 -8.45 -1.63
CA THR A 255 23.83 -7.68 -0.45
C THR A 255 24.34 -6.31 -0.85
N TYR A 256 23.69 -5.28 -0.35
CA TYR A 256 23.92 -3.90 -0.76
C TYR A 256 24.23 -3.01 0.44
N LYS A 257 25.30 -2.22 0.34
CA LYS A 257 25.61 -1.16 1.30
C LYS A 257 25.09 0.16 0.73
N VAL A 258 24.23 0.83 1.50
CA VAL A 258 23.63 2.10 1.14
C VAL A 258 24.09 3.17 2.12
N GLN A 259 24.47 4.32 1.59
CA GLN A 259 24.82 5.52 2.35
C GLN A 259 23.96 6.67 1.88
N MET A 260 23.37 7.38 2.83
CA MET A 260 22.65 8.62 2.63
C MET A 260 23.43 9.74 3.30
N GLU A 261 23.65 10.84 2.60
CA GLU A 261 24.34 12.02 3.12
C GLU A 261 23.42 13.24 3.02
N TYR A 262 23.18 13.91 4.15
CA TYR A 262 22.41 15.14 4.19
C TYR A 262 23.35 16.34 3.99
N LYS A 263 23.37 16.89 2.78
CA LYS A 263 24.27 17.98 2.41
C LYS A 263 23.71 18.83 1.27
N ARG A 264 24.30 20.00 1.06
CA ARG A 264 24.09 20.76 -0.17
C ARG A 264 24.89 20.14 -1.31
N PRO A 265 24.40 20.18 -2.57
CA PRO A 265 25.08 19.53 -3.71
C PRO A 265 26.51 19.95 -3.93
N TRP A 266 26.87 21.19 -3.57
CA TRP A 266 28.21 21.77 -3.75
C TRP A 266 29.11 21.60 -2.52
N GLU A 267 28.60 21.12 -1.40
CA GLU A 267 29.39 20.92 -0.18
C GLU A 267 29.98 19.51 -0.13
N ARG A 268 31.22 19.42 0.38
CA ARG A 268 31.93 18.15 0.57
C ARG A 268 31.59 17.49 1.92
N ILE A 269 31.21 18.29 2.89
CA ILE A 269 30.92 17.85 4.26
C ILE A 269 29.41 17.72 4.40
N SER A 270 28.94 16.56 4.84
CA SER A 270 27.56 16.31 5.18
C SER A 270 27.25 16.69 6.64
N LEU A 271 26.09 17.29 6.86
CA LEU A 271 25.58 17.56 8.22
C LEU A 271 25.17 16.29 8.94
N ASP A 272 24.66 15.32 8.20
CA ASP A 272 24.21 14.04 8.75
C ASP A 272 24.49 12.91 7.78
N LYS A 273 24.65 11.69 8.30
CA LYS A 273 24.91 10.48 7.55
C LYS A 273 24.05 9.33 8.10
N PHE A 274 23.45 8.63 7.17
CA PHE A 274 22.69 7.43 7.46
C PHE A 274 23.21 6.28 6.59
N THR A 275 23.63 5.18 7.19
CA THR A 275 24.18 4.02 6.47
C THR A 275 23.45 2.76 6.89
N PHE A 276 23.23 1.83 5.97
CA PHE A 276 22.63 0.54 6.27
C PHE A 276 23.00 -0.49 5.22
N THR A 277 22.80 -1.76 5.57
CA THR A 277 23.01 -2.87 4.64
C THR A 277 21.64 -3.48 4.30
N ILE A 278 21.42 -3.82 3.04
CA ILE A 278 20.25 -4.57 2.57
C ILE A 278 20.72 -5.96 2.16
N ILE A 279 20.03 -6.98 2.63
CA ILE A 279 20.12 -8.35 2.12
C ILE A 279 18.78 -8.67 1.49
N ALA A 280 18.70 -8.70 0.16
CA ALA A 280 17.54 -9.14 -0.59
C ALA A 280 17.74 -10.60 -1.02
N ARG A 281 16.76 -11.46 -0.80
CA ARG A 281 16.80 -12.90 -1.07
C ARG A 281 16.10 -13.27 -2.37
#